data_c139fb12d6290a7432185c277fe3455a
#
_entry.id   c139fb12d6290a7432185c277fe3455a
#
_cell.length_a   1.000
_cell.length_b   1.000
_cell.length_c   1.000
_cell.angle_alpha   90.00
_cell.angle_beta   90.00
_cell.angle_gamma   90.00
#
_symmetry.space_group_name_H-M   'P 1'
#
loop_
_entity.id
_entity.type
_entity.pdbx_description
1 polymer ?
#
loop_
_entity_poly.entity_id
_entity_poly.type
_entity_poly.pdbx_seq_one_letter_code
_entity_poly.pdbx_strand_id
1 'polypeptide(L)'
;MRSSAASDVYKRQSVFHALNQKAVAKRYAKEVGKKYTDLNLIVVHMGGGVSVGAHDHGKVVDVYNALDGDGAFSPERAGGVPSGALVKMCFSGEYTQAEVMKKLVGKGGFNAYIGSNDARDLEKLVNDGDEHAKLVQDAFYQQVAKDIGGMATVLRGKVDQIILTGGIAYSKHTCEELEKRAGFIAPFTVCLLYTSDAADD
;
A
#
# COMPACT_ATOMS: atom_id res chain seq x y z
N MET A 1 -3.35 -32.07 -11.33
CA MET A 1 -3.21 -30.60 -11.54
C MET A 1 -2.84 -29.94 -10.23
N ARG A 2 -1.66 -29.37 -10.13
CA ARG A 2 -1.34 -28.51 -8.99
C ARG A 2 -2.14 -27.22 -9.16
N SER A 3 -2.94 -26.86 -8.17
CA SER A 3 -3.76 -25.68 -8.16
C SER A 3 -2.90 -24.43 -8.46
N SER A 4 -3.21 -23.70 -9.53
CA SER A 4 -2.57 -22.42 -9.87
C SER A 4 -2.65 -21.39 -8.74
N ALA A 5 -3.67 -21.47 -7.90
CA ALA A 5 -3.87 -20.61 -6.75
C ALA A 5 -2.73 -20.68 -5.72
N ALA A 6 -2.18 -21.89 -5.45
CA ALA A 6 -1.06 -22.03 -4.49
C ALA A 6 0.26 -21.42 -5.03
N SER A 7 0.49 -21.49 -6.36
CA SER A 7 1.65 -20.85 -6.98
C SER A 7 1.52 -19.33 -7.02
N ASP A 8 0.30 -18.79 -7.13
CA ASP A 8 0.05 -17.35 -7.17
C ASP A 8 0.19 -16.70 -5.79
N VAL A 9 -0.24 -17.39 -4.73
CA VAL A 9 -0.03 -16.94 -3.35
C VAL A 9 1.47 -16.89 -3.02
N TYR A 10 2.25 -17.88 -3.46
CA TYR A 10 3.70 -17.89 -3.25
C TYR A 10 4.41 -16.79 -4.06
N LYS A 11 3.99 -16.53 -5.30
CA LYS A 11 4.51 -15.44 -6.12
C LYS A 11 4.18 -14.06 -5.52
N ARG A 12 2.98 -13.88 -4.97
CA ARG A 12 2.59 -12.62 -4.31
C ARG A 12 3.47 -12.31 -3.10
N GLN A 13 3.91 -13.30 -2.33
CA GLN A 13 4.79 -13.08 -1.17
C GLN A 13 6.17 -12.52 -1.53
N SER A 14 6.65 -12.71 -2.75
CA SER A 14 7.96 -12.23 -3.21
C SER A 14 7.92 -10.88 -3.92
N VAL A 15 6.75 -10.32 -4.22
CA VAL A 15 6.56 -9.13 -5.06
C VAL A 15 6.22 -7.86 -4.28
N PHE A 16 5.68 -7.98 -3.06
CA PHE A 16 5.44 -6.85 -2.16
C PHE A 16 6.67 -6.55 -1.29
N HIS A 17 6.67 -5.44 -0.58
CA HIS A 17 7.74 -5.02 0.34
C HIS A 17 7.93 -5.99 1.52
N ALA A 18 8.17 -7.27 1.24
CA ALA A 18 8.09 -8.38 2.18
C ALA A 18 9.07 -8.27 3.34
N LEU A 19 10.32 -7.91 3.02
CA LEU A 19 11.38 -7.75 4.04
C LEU A 19 11.04 -6.59 4.97
N ASN A 20 10.70 -5.43 4.39
CA ASN A 20 10.33 -4.25 5.16
C ASN A 20 9.10 -4.52 6.05
N GLN A 21 8.03 -5.11 5.51
CA GLN A 21 6.82 -5.42 6.28
C GLN A 21 7.10 -6.35 7.46
N LYS A 22 7.90 -7.40 7.26
CA LYS A 22 8.27 -8.33 8.35
C LYS A 22 9.19 -7.68 9.38
N ALA A 23 10.17 -6.88 8.94
CA ALA A 23 11.08 -6.19 9.83
C ALA A 23 10.32 -5.19 10.73
N VAL A 24 9.44 -4.38 10.13
CA VAL A 24 8.57 -3.44 10.85
C VAL A 24 7.66 -4.15 11.86
N ALA A 25 7.03 -5.26 11.47
CA ALA A 25 6.16 -6.03 12.34
C ALA A 25 6.92 -6.65 13.54
N LYS A 26 8.12 -7.20 13.29
CA LYS A 26 8.99 -7.73 14.36
C LYS A 26 9.47 -6.62 15.30
N ARG A 27 9.88 -5.47 14.76
CA ARG A 27 10.31 -4.31 15.54
C ARG A 27 9.20 -3.81 16.45
N TYR A 28 7.99 -3.60 15.91
CA TYR A 28 6.84 -3.22 16.71
C TYR A 28 6.56 -4.23 17.83
N ALA A 29 6.55 -5.53 17.53
CA ALA A 29 6.35 -6.56 18.54
C ALA A 29 7.37 -6.47 19.69
N LYS A 30 8.66 -6.25 19.36
CA LYS A 30 9.74 -6.05 20.34
C LYS A 30 9.51 -4.79 21.19
N GLU A 31 9.11 -3.68 20.57
CA GLU A 31 8.84 -2.41 21.27
C GLU A 31 7.70 -2.52 22.29
N VAL A 32 6.67 -3.33 21.98
CA VAL A 32 5.54 -3.57 22.92
C VAL A 32 5.74 -4.77 23.84
N GLY A 33 6.93 -5.40 23.81
CA GLY A 33 7.26 -6.53 24.69
C GLY A 33 6.52 -7.84 24.37
N LYS A 34 6.06 -8.02 23.13
CA LYS A 34 5.34 -9.21 22.65
C LYS A 34 6.15 -9.94 21.59
N LYS A 35 5.79 -11.20 21.31
CA LYS A 35 6.32 -11.92 20.15
C LYS A 35 5.50 -11.57 18.93
N TYR A 36 6.15 -11.44 17.77
CA TYR A 36 5.46 -11.22 16.50
C TYR A 36 4.43 -12.32 16.19
N THR A 37 4.70 -13.55 16.64
CA THR A 37 3.79 -14.70 16.52
C THR A 37 2.55 -14.64 17.40
N ASP A 38 2.45 -13.67 18.29
CA ASP A 38 1.31 -13.51 19.19
C ASP A 38 0.37 -12.38 18.73
N LEU A 39 0.67 -11.74 17.59
CA LEU A 39 0.00 -10.53 17.11
C LEU A 39 -0.63 -10.72 15.74
N ASN A 40 -1.78 -10.06 15.58
CA ASN A 40 -2.44 -9.81 14.29
C ASN A 40 -2.22 -8.35 13.89
N LEU A 41 -1.46 -8.12 12.83
CA LEU A 41 -1.05 -6.79 12.42
C LEU A 41 -1.49 -6.50 10.99
N ILE A 42 -1.82 -5.25 10.72
CA ILE A 42 -1.90 -4.73 9.34
C ILE A 42 -0.71 -3.80 9.15
N VAL A 43 0.16 -4.11 8.19
CA VAL A 43 1.31 -3.27 7.86
C VAL A 43 1.07 -2.56 6.54
N VAL A 44 1.14 -1.25 6.56
CA VAL A 44 0.94 -0.36 5.42
C VAL A 44 2.27 0.29 5.06
N HIS A 45 2.91 -0.20 4.02
CA HIS A 45 4.12 0.41 3.48
C HIS A 45 3.74 1.38 2.36
N MET A 46 4.09 2.65 2.51
CA MET A 46 3.78 3.74 1.57
C MET A 46 5.06 4.40 1.07
N GLY A 47 5.45 4.08 -0.15
CA GLY A 47 6.58 4.65 -0.88
C GLY A 47 6.19 4.96 -2.33
N GLY A 48 7.08 4.77 -3.30
CA GLY A 48 6.76 4.85 -4.73
C GLY A 48 5.66 3.87 -5.15
N GLY A 49 5.55 2.73 -4.44
CA GLY A 49 4.39 1.83 -4.41
C GLY A 49 3.78 1.78 -3.01
N VAL A 50 2.53 1.32 -2.91
CA VAL A 50 1.83 1.08 -1.64
C VAL A 50 1.50 -0.39 -1.51
N SER A 51 1.82 -1.00 -0.39
CA SER A 51 1.40 -2.36 -0.07
C SER A 51 0.76 -2.41 1.31
N VAL A 52 -0.37 -3.12 1.41
CA VAL A 52 -1.10 -3.31 2.66
C VAL A 52 -1.17 -4.80 2.92
N GLY A 53 -0.54 -5.27 3.99
CA GLY A 53 -0.43 -6.69 4.30
C GLY A 53 -1.10 -7.06 5.61
N ALA A 54 -1.81 -8.19 5.60
CA ALA A 54 -2.37 -8.83 6.79
C ALA A 54 -1.38 -9.85 7.35
N HIS A 55 -0.99 -9.66 8.59
CA HIS A 55 -0.07 -10.53 9.32
C HIS A 55 -0.85 -11.26 10.42
N ASP A 56 -0.98 -12.56 10.29
CA ASP A 56 -1.64 -13.45 11.25
C ASP A 56 -0.57 -14.27 11.98
N HIS A 57 -0.34 -13.97 13.27
CA HIS A 57 0.53 -14.73 14.16
C HIS A 57 1.90 -15.05 13.52
N GLY A 58 2.58 -13.99 13.03
CA GLY A 58 3.92 -14.11 12.44
C GLY A 58 3.97 -14.48 10.96
N LYS A 59 2.82 -14.63 10.29
CA LYS A 59 2.74 -14.97 8.87
C LYS A 59 1.99 -13.88 8.10
N VAL A 60 2.52 -13.49 6.95
CA VAL A 60 1.77 -12.68 6.00
C VAL A 60 0.79 -13.62 5.29
N VAL A 61 -0.50 -13.40 5.49
CA VAL A 61 -1.56 -14.28 4.99
C VAL A 61 -2.25 -13.73 3.75
N ASP A 62 -2.24 -12.40 3.59
CA ASP A 62 -2.70 -11.71 2.39
C ASP A 62 -2.03 -10.35 2.24
N VAL A 63 -2.03 -9.79 1.01
CA VAL A 63 -1.44 -8.49 0.73
C VAL A 63 -2.02 -7.87 -0.54
N TYR A 64 -2.30 -6.57 -0.48
CA TYR A 64 -2.38 -5.74 -1.67
C TYR A 64 -0.97 -5.27 -2.03
N ASN A 65 -0.46 -5.65 -3.20
CA ASN A 65 0.96 -5.52 -3.52
C ASN A 65 1.33 -4.30 -4.36
N ALA A 66 0.34 -3.58 -4.87
CA ALA A 66 0.52 -2.37 -5.66
C ALA A 66 1.38 -2.49 -6.94
N LEU A 67 1.74 -3.69 -7.38
CA LEU A 67 2.65 -3.84 -8.52
C LEU A 67 1.92 -3.92 -9.85
N ASP A 68 0.99 -4.84 -10.03
CA ASP A 68 0.34 -5.12 -11.31
C ASP A 68 -1.15 -4.80 -11.31
N GLY A 69 -1.53 -3.62 -10.84
CA GLY A 69 -2.92 -3.16 -10.83
C GLY A 69 -3.73 -3.72 -9.65
N ASP A 70 -3.10 -3.92 -8.50
CA ASP A 70 -3.72 -4.40 -7.27
C ASP A 70 -3.56 -3.34 -6.16
N GLY A 71 -4.62 -3.15 -5.36
CA GLY A 71 -4.64 -2.20 -4.24
C GLY A 71 -4.74 -0.72 -4.64
N ALA A 72 -4.39 0.15 -3.70
CA ALA A 72 -4.45 1.59 -3.89
C ALA A 72 -3.44 2.07 -4.94
N PHE A 73 -3.80 3.13 -5.69
CA PHE A 73 -2.82 3.81 -6.51
C PHE A 73 -1.75 4.48 -5.61
N SER A 74 -0.61 4.80 -6.20
CA SER A 74 0.55 5.31 -5.48
C SER A 74 1.25 6.40 -6.29
N PRO A 75 2.39 6.95 -5.84
CA PRO A 75 3.13 7.92 -6.63
C PRO A 75 3.40 7.52 -8.08
N GLU A 76 3.72 6.26 -8.36
CA GLU A 76 4.12 5.80 -9.70
C GLU A 76 3.20 4.74 -10.30
N ARG A 77 2.16 4.28 -9.59
CA ARG A 77 1.37 3.12 -9.99
C ARG A 77 -0.12 3.43 -10.00
N ALA A 78 -0.80 2.88 -11.00
CA ALA A 78 -2.23 3.11 -11.19
C ALA A 78 -3.11 2.46 -10.11
N GLY A 79 -2.60 1.43 -9.40
CA GLY A 79 -3.42 0.62 -8.49
C GLY A 79 -4.47 -0.20 -9.23
N GLY A 80 -5.52 -0.56 -8.53
CA GLY A 80 -6.64 -1.30 -9.10
C GLY A 80 -7.39 -0.46 -10.14
N VAL A 81 -7.46 -0.97 -11.37
CA VAL A 81 -8.19 -0.34 -12.48
C VAL A 81 -9.37 -1.21 -12.89
N PRO A 82 -10.48 -0.62 -13.41
CA PRO A 82 -11.60 -1.39 -13.94
C PRO A 82 -11.14 -2.27 -15.09
N SER A 83 -11.24 -3.58 -14.96
CA SER A 83 -10.76 -4.57 -15.94
C SER A 83 -11.38 -4.37 -17.33
N GLY A 84 -12.66 -4.04 -17.41
CA GLY A 84 -13.32 -3.76 -18.68
C GLY A 84 -12.77 -2.53 -19.41
N ALA A 85 -12.37 -1.49 -18.69
CA ALA A 85 -11.73 -0.31 -19.27
C ALA A 85 -10.32 -0.65 -19.75
N LEU A 86 -9.56 -1.43 -18.98
CA LEU A 86 -8.23 -1.88 -19.37
C LEU A 86 -8.27 -2.73 -20.64
N VAL A 87 -9.22 -3.69 -20.73
CA VAL A 87 -9.41 -4.50 -21.95
C VAL A 87 -9.72 -3.62 -23.16
N LYS A 88 -10.64 -2.66 -23.05
CA LYS A 88 -10.95 -1.72 -24.13
C LYS A 88 -9.72 -0.93 -24.58
N MET A 89 -8.90 -0.47 -23.63
CA MET A 89 -7.64 0.23 -23.93
C MET A 89 -6.65 -0.68 -24.68
N CYS A 90 -6.47 -1.94 -24.23
CA CYS A 90 -5.55 -2.89 -24.86
C CYS A 90 -5.92 -3.22 -26.31
N PHE A 91 -7.21 -3.23 -26.63
CA PHE A 91 -7.72 -3.58 -27.98
C PHE A 91 -8.17 -2.36 -28.79
N SER A 92 -7.93 -1.14 -28.34
CA SER A 92 -8.28 0.09 -29.08
C SER A 92 -7.44 0.30 -30.33
N GLY A 93 -6.24 -0.27 -30.38
CA GLY A 93 -5.24 0.05 -31.40
C GLY A 93 -4.48 1.36 -31.17
N GLU A 94 -4.79 2.09 -30.08
CA GLU A 94 -4.16 3.38 -29.73
C GLU A 94 -2.85 3.22 -28.97
N TYR A 95 -2.67 2.09 -28.29
CA TYR A 95 -1.54 1.85 -27.39
C TYR A 95 -0.87 0.51 -27.66
N THR A 96 0.44 0.49 -27.61
CA THR A 96 1.22 -0.74 -27.54
C THR A 96 1.15 -1.35 -26.13
N GLN A 97 1.45 -2.64 -26.02
CA GLN A 97 1.54 -3.31 -24.71
C GLN A 97 2.51 -2.58 -23.77
N ALA A 98 3.66 -2.12 -24.27
CA ALA A 98 4.65 -1.42 -23.47
C ALA A 98 4.13 -0.08 -22.92
N GLU A 99 3.33 0.63 -23.69
CA GLU A 99 2.69 1.89 -23.25
C GLU A 99 1.63 1.65 -22.19
N VAL A 100 0.80 0.61 -22.36
CA VAL A 100 -0.20 0.22 -21.34
C VAL A 100 0.51 -0.18 -20.03
N MET A 101 1.55 -1.01 -20.10
CA MET A 101 2.33 -1.39 -18.92
C MET A 101 2.96 -0.19 -18.21
N LYS A 102 3.46 0.80 -18.95
CA LYS A 102 3.97 2.06 -18.36
C LYS A 102 2.87 2.88 -17.67
N LYS A 103 1.63 2.86 -18.16
CA LYS A 103 0.49 3.51 -17.49
C LYS A 103 0.13 2.82 -16.19
N LEU A 104 0.33 1.49 -16.09
CA LEU A 104 0.11 0.75 -14.86
C LEU A 104 1.25 0.97 -13.85
N VAL A 105 2.51 0.93 -14.32
CA VAL A 105 3.70 1.01 -13.47
C VAL A 105 4.70 2.02 -14.04
N GLY A 106 5.02 3.05 -13.28
CA GLY A 106 5.99 4.09 -13.60
C GLY A 106 5.38 5.43 -14.02
N LYS A 107 4.27 5.42 -14.80
CA LYS A 107 3.56 6.64 -15.23
C LYS A 107 2.10 6.68 -14.76
N GLY A 108 1.72 5.81 -13.85
CA GLY A 108 0.40 5.82 -13.20
C GLY A 108 0.39 6.66 -11.92
N GLY A 109 -0.70 6.60 -11.20
CA GLY A 109 -0.86 7.22 -9.90
C GLY A 109 -0.66 8.74 -9.89
N PHE A 110 0.04 9.28 -8.88
CA PHE A 110 0.28 10.73 -8.77
C PHE A 110 0.93 11.28 -10.04
N ASN A 111 1.89 10.55 -10.62
CA ASN A 111 2.56 10.95 -11.84
C ASN A 111 1.58 11.21 -13.00
N ALA A 112 0.54 10.39 -13.13
CA ALA A 112 -0.50 10.60 -14.15
C ALA A 112 -1.43 11.78 -13.84
N TYR A 113 -1.72 12.04 -12.56
CA TYR A 113 -2.70 13.04 -12.14
C TYR A 113 -2.13 14.43 -12.00
N ILE A 114 -0.89 14.55 -11.46
CA ILE A 114 -0.28 15.85 -11.13
C ILE A 114 1.09 16.04 -11.79
N GLY A 115 1.56 15.09 -12.61
CA GLY A 115 2.86 15.18 -13.28
C GLY A 115 4.08 14.98 -12.39
N SER A 116 3.91 14.56 -11.13
CA SER A 116 4.98 14.27 -10.18
C SER A 116 4.74 12.96 -9.45
N ASN A 117 5.83 12.23 -9.18
CA ASN A 117 5.82 11.03 -8.34
C ASN A 117 6.28 11.32 -6.90
N ASP A 118 6.42 12.58 -6.52
CA ASP A 118 6.75 12.99 -5.16
C ASP A 118 5.47 13.34 -4.39
N ALA A 119 5.20 12.62 -3.30
CA ALA A 119 4.05 12.90 -2.45
C ALA A 119 4.10 14.30 -1.80
N ARG A 120 5.28 14.89 -1.66
CA ARG A 120 5.46 16.25 -1.15
C ARG A 120 4.97 17.30 -2.13
N ASP A 121 5.09 17.04 -3.44
CA ASP A 121 4.56 17.93 -4.47
C ASP A 121 3.03 17.91 -4.46
N LEU A 122 2.42 16.74 -4.26
CA LEU A 122 0.97 16.64 -4.08
C LEU A 122 0.50 17.44 -2.87
N GLU A 123 1.15 17.28 -1.72
CA GLU A 123 0.83 18.00 -0.49
C GLU A 123 1.00 19.52 -0.66
N LYS A 124 2.05 19.95 -1.38
CA LYS A 124 2.27 21.34 -1.71
C LYS A 124 1.15 21.91 -2.57
N LEU A 125 0.78 21.25 -3.65
CA LEU A 125 -0.33 21.68 -4.53
C LEU A 125 -1.65 21.83 -3.75
N VAL A 126 -1.93 20.89 -2.85
CA VAL A 126 -3.11 20.96 -1.97
C VAL A 126 -3.05 22.19 -1.06
N ASN A 127 -1.90 22.47 -0.45
CA ASN A 127 -1.70 23.64 0.40
C ASN A 127 -1.78 24.96 -0.39
N ASP A 128 -1.40 24.95 -1.66
CA ASP A 128 -1.53 26.09 -2.59
C ASP A 128 -2.98 26.28 -3.11
N GLY A 129 -3.92 25.41 -2.71
CA GLY A 129 -5.34 25.51 -3.03
C GLY A 129 -5.77 24.82 -4.32
N ASP A 130 -4.98 23.89 -4.86
CA ASP A 130 -5.33 23.12 -6.07
C ASP A 130 -6.41 22.07 -5.73
N GLU A 131 -7.63 22.30 -6.19
CA GLU A 131 -8.79 21.41 -5.96
C GLU A 131 -8.64 20.04 -6.63
N HIS A 132 -7.93 19.95 -7.77
CA HIS A 132 -7.66 18.67 -8.40
C HIS A 132 -6.67 17.84 -7.59
N ALA A 133 -5.59 18.47 -7.12
CA ALA A 133 -4.62 17.81 -6.24
C ALA A 133 -5.27 17.33 -4.94
N LYS A 134 -6.18 18.14 -4.37
CA LYS A 134 -6.95 17.75 -3.19
C LYS A 134 -7.82 16.51 -3.45
N LEU A 135 -8.50 16.46 -4.58
CA LEU A 135 -9.30 15.29 -4.97
C LEU A 135 -8.41 14.03 -5.11
N VAL A 136 -7.24 14.17 -5.73
CA VAL A 136 -6.27 13.07 -5.87
C VAL A 136 -5.78 12.59 -4.50
N GLN A 137 -5.46 13.51 -3.61
CA GLN A 137 -5.01 13.19 -2.25
C GLN A 137 -6.10 12.48 -1.43
N ASP A 138 -7.34 12.98 -1.47
CA ASP A 138 -8.48 12.35 -0.79
C ASP A 138 -8.79 10.96 -1.34
N ALA A 139 -8.72 10.79 -2.66
CA ALA A 139 -8.88 9.49 -3.30
C ALA A 139 -7.79 8.50 -2.90
N PHE A 140 -6.54 8.96 -2.75
CA PHE A 140 -5.44 8.15 -2.26
C PHE A 140 -5.71 7.64 -0.84
N TYR A 141 -6.05 8.53 0.08
CA TYR A 141 -6.38 8.15 1.46
C TYR A 141 -7.56 7.19 1.51
N GLN A 142 -8.59 7.43 0.70
CA GLN A 142 -9.77 6.57 0.63
C GLN A 142 -9.41 5.15 0.15
N GLN A 143 -8.56 5.02 -0.86
CA GLN A 143 -8.17 3.71 -1.36
C GLN A 143 -7.28 2.95 -0.38
N VAL A 144 -6.29 3.60 0.23
CA VAL A 144 -5.46 2.97 1.27
C VAL A 144 -6.31 2.53 2.47
N ALA A 145 -7.26 3.34 2.91
CA ALA A 145 -8.17 2.97 4.00
C ALA A 145 -9.07 1.78 3.64
N LYS A 146 -9.53 1.67 2.39
CA LYS A 146 -10.26 0.49 1.91
C LYS A 146 -9.41 -0.77 1.92
N ASP A 147 -8.15 -0.66 1.52
CA ASP A 147 -7.22 -1.78 1.55
C ASP A 147 -6.96 -2.25 2.99
N ILE A 148 -6.82 -1.31 3.95
CA ILE A 148 -6.74 -1.62 5.38
C ILE A 148 -8.01 -2.36 5.84
N GLY A 149 -9.19 -1.90 5.44
CA GLY A 149 -10.47 -2.55 5.73
C GLY A 149 -10.55 -3.96 5.14
N GLY A 150 -10.06 -4.15 3.91
CA GLY A 150 -9.95 -5.47 3.28
C GLY A 150 -9.06 -6.41 4.08
N MET A 151 -7.88 -5.96 4.51
CA MET A 151 -6.98 -6.77 5.35
C MET A 151 -7.56 -7.05 6.74
N ALA A 152 -8.32 -6.11 7.31
CA ALA A 152 -9.05 -6.36 8.57
C ALA A 152 -10.07 -7.50 8.41
N THR A 153 -10.74 -7.58 7.26
CA THR A 153 -11.66 -8.69 6.94
C THR A 153 -10.92 -10.02 6.86
N VAL A 154 -9.74 -10.06 6.25
CA VAL A 154 -8.88 -11.26 6.21
C VAL A 154 -8.55 -11.75 7.62
N LEU A 155 -8.26 -10.83 8.54
CA LEU A 155 -8.00 -11.10 9.95
C LEU A 155 -9.28 -11.26 10.80
N ARG A 156 -10.46 -11.29 10.18
CA ARG A 156 -11.78 -11.47 10.82
C ARG A 156 -12.06 -10.42 11.90
N GLY A 157 -11.62 -9.19 11.67
CA GLY A 157 -11.73 -8.09 12.61
C GLY A 157 -10.83 -8.19 13.85
N LYS A 158 -9.99 -9.21 13.95
CA LYS A 158 -9.05 -9.38 15.07
C LYS A 158 -7.72 -8.73 14.69
N VAL A 159 -7.63 -7.42 14.86
CA VAL A 159 -6.45 -6.62 14.54
C VAL A 159 -5.93 -6.00 15.82
N ASP A 160 -4.70 -6.29 16.20
CA ASP A 160 -4.07 -5.70 17.39
C ASP A 160 -3.53 -4.30 17.08
N GLN A 161 -2.98 -4.10 15.88
CA GLN A 161 -2.36 -2.82 15.49
C GLN A 161 -2.32 -2.64 13.97
N ILE A 162 -2.46 -1.39 13.54
CA ILE A 162 -2.16 -0.94 12.17
C ILE A 162 -0.85 -0.16 12.21
N ILE A 163 0.12 -0.56 11.39
CA ILE A 163 1.46 0.01 11.38
C ILE A 163 1.70 0.70 10.05
N LEU A 164 1.96 2.01 10.07
CA LEU A 164 2.33 2.79 8.89
C LEU A 164 3.86 2.88 8.78
N THR A 165 4.38 2.69 7.57
CA THR A 165 5.81 2.78 7.28
C THR A 165 6.06 3.27 5.84
N GLY A 166 7.33 3.50 5.49
CA GLY A 166 7.73 4.03 4.20
C GLY A 166 7.79 5.55 4.15
N GLY A 167 8.27 6.09 3.04
CA GLY A 167 8.56 7.53 2.91
C GLY A 167 7.36 8.45 3.10
N ILE A 168 6.17 8.03 2.68
CA ILE A 168 4.94 8.83 2.82
C ILE A 168 4.45 8.87 4.28
N ALA A 169 4.80 7.87 5.10
CA ALA A 169 4.45 7.85 6.53
C ALA A 169 5.20 8.91 7.38
N TYR A 170 6.14 9.66 6.80
CA TYR A 170 6.71 10.86 7.44
C TYR A 170 5.71 12.04 7.46
N SER A 171 4.72 12.07 6.57
CA SER A 171 3.67 13.08 6.60
C SER A 171 2.69 12.80 7.74
N LYS A 172 2.72 13.65 8.77
CA LYS A 172 1.79 13.58 9.90
C LYS A 172 0.34 13.70 9.41
N HIS A 173 0.08 14.60 8.45
CA HIS A 173 -1.24 14.79 7.87
C HIS A 173 -1.77 13.51 7.23
N THR A 174 -0.94 12.82 6.43
CA THR A 174 -1.30 11.52 5.83
C THR A 174 -1.67 10.48 6.91
N CYS A 175 -0.87 10.38 7.97
CA CYS A 175 -1.12 9.43 9.05
C CYS A 175 -2.45 9.74 9.78
N GLU A 176 -2.70 11.01 10.11
CA GLU A 176 -3.95 11.46 10.74
C GLU A 176 -5.17 11.21 9.86
N GLU A 177 -5.07 11.44 8.56
CA GLU A 177 -6.17 11.21 7.62
C GLU A 177 -6.50 9.71 7.45
N LEU A 178 -5.50 8.85 7.45
CA LEU A 178 -5.72 7.40 7.44
C LEU A 178 -6.33 6.91 8.77
N GLU A 179 -5.86 7.42 9.90
CA GLU A 179 -6.41 7.09 11.22
C GLU A 179 -7.87 7.54 11.37
N LYS A 180 -8.23 8.72 10.87
CA LYS A 180 -9.62 9.18 10.82
C LYS A 180 -10.53 8.22 10.05
N ARG A 181 -10.03 7.63 8.95
CA ARG A 181 -10.79 6.74 8.07
C ARG A 181 -10.86 5.30 8.54
N ALA A 182 -9.81 4.79 9.18
CA ALA A 182 -9.68 3.38 9.52
C ALA A 182 -9.36 3.09 10.99
N GLY A 183 -9.27 4.13 11.85
CA GLY A 183 -8.96 3.99 13.27
C GLY A 183 -10.01 3.24 14.09
N PHE A 184 -11.22 3.06 13.55
CA PHE A 184 -12.24 2.20 14.16
C PHE A 184 -11.89 0.71 14.13
N ILE A 185 -10.90 0.29 13.30
CA ILE A 185 -10.47 -1.10 13.15
C ILE A 185 -9.50 -1.48 14.27
N ALA A 186 -8.46 -0.68 14.48
CA ALA A 186 -7.42 -0.87 15.50
C ALA A 186 -6.61 0.43 15.67
N PRO A 187 -5.82 0.57 16.75
CA PRO A 187 -4.90 1.69 16.91
C PRO A 187 -3.87 1.78 15.79
N PHE A 188 -3.43 2.99 15.48
CA PHE A 188 -2.40 3.28 14.50
C PHE A 188 -1.06 3.57 15.18
N THR A 189 0.04 3.14 14.55
CA THR A 189 1.39 3.55 14.91
C THR A 189 2.23 3.76 13.66
N VAL A 190 3.22 4.63 13.75
CA VAL A 190 4.20 4.86 12.68
C VAL A 190 5.51 4.19 13.09
N CYS A 191 6.00 3.28 12.27
CA CYS A 191 7.29 2.62 12.48
C CYS A 191 8.16 2.82 11.25
N LEU A 192 9.13 3.72 11.35
CA LEU A 192 10.07 4.06 10.29
C LEU A 192 11.36 3.28 10.51
N LEU A 193 11.70 2.40 9.56
CA LEU A 193 13.00 1.75 9.54
C LEU A 193 14.02 2.70 8.89
N TYR A 194 15.09 3.00 9.59
CA TYR A 194 16.26 3.57 8.97
C TYR A 194 16.95 2.49 8.12
N THR A 195 17.63 2.87 7.04
CA THR A 195 18.27 1.96 6.09
C THR A 195 19.30 1.01 6.72
N SER A 196 19.83 1.34 7.91
CA SER A 196 20.70 0.47 8.70
C SER A 196 19.99 -0.71 9.36
N ASP A 197 18.68 -0.60 9.64
CA ASP A 197 17.93 -1.64 10.37
C ASP A 197 17.40 -2.74 9.43
N ALA A 198 17.43 -2.53 8.11
CA ALA A 198 16.96 -3.50 7.13
C ALA A 198 18.04 -4.51 6.71
N ALA A 199 19.29 -4.31 7.14
CA ALA A 199 20.45 -5.12 6.75
C ALA A 199 20.88 -6.18 7.78
N ASP A 200 20.27 -6.19 8.98
CA ASP A 200 20.71 -7.03 10.10
C ASP A 200 19.81 -8.28 10.35
N ASP A 201 19.04 -8.76 9.35
CA ASP A 201 18.26 -10.03 9.43
C ASP A 201 18.53 -10.98 8.25
#